data_0d6dad1c26c2d2d6509fd23fe9a03ea2
#
_entry.id   0d6dad1c26c2d2d6509fd23fe9a03ea2
#
_cell.length_a   1.000
_cell.length_b   1.000
_cell.length_c   1.000
_cell.angle_alpha   90.00
_cell.angle_beta   90.00
_cell.angle_gamma   90.00
#
_symmetry.space_group_name_H-M   'P 1'
#
loop_
_entity.id
_entity.type
_entity.pdbx_description
1 polymer ?
#
loop_
_entity_poly.entity_id
_entity_poly.type
_entity_poly.pdbx_seq_one_letter_code
_entity_poly.pdbx_strand_id
1 'polypeptide(L)'
;MQFRKLPFALTVLLALPVAVRAQDSAQQAAAMQGMMQQILRDRPPQAEMAARDLWRRFALSGGALDSLRGRSEGEYWGEVAQLAIQHEMLSHAPDSLRQRLMTAMFGEEAQARVLQRTYRADSSTERAVRDRLTALLDRHFGAEDSLRALEIADVERRLSQVRLDADQRRRNRAELVRQMVDQVLRAARP
;
A
#
# COMPACT_ATOMS: atom_id res chain seq x y z
N MET A 1 19.42 57.94 1.67
CA MET A 1 19.94 56.58 1.56
C MET A 1 18.89 55.61 2.09
N GLN A 2 18.13 54.97 1.20
CA GLN A 2 17.06 54.03 1.56
C GLN A 2 17.59 52.59 1.37
N PHE A 3 17.73 51.85 2.46
CA PHE A 3 17.99 50.42 2.44
C PHE A 3 16.72 49.67 2.09
N ARG A 4 16.65 49.14 0.87
CA ARG A 4 15.61 48.24 0.39
C ARG A 4 15.77 46.89 1.11
N LYS A 5 14.76 46.49 1.89
CA LYS A 5 14.64 45.18 2.49
C LYS A 5 14.39 44.15 1.38
N LEU A 6 15.30 43.18 1.20
CA LEU A 6 15.08 41.97 0.42
C LEU A 6 14.27 41.00 1.27
N PRO A 7 13.17 40.42 0.74
CA PRO A 7 12.42 39.43 1.49
C PRO A 7 13.11 38.07 1.44
N PHE A 8 13.16 37.45 2.61
CA PHE A 8 13.51 36.06 2.86
C PHE A 8 12.67 35.10 2.01
N ALA A 9 13.28 34.48 1.03
CA ALA A 9 12.71 33.39 0.24
C ALA A 9 13.63 32.17 0.30
N LEU A 10 13.89 31.64 1.50
CA LEU A 10 14.76 30.46 1.67
C LEU A 10 14.16 29.37 2.58
N THR A 11 12.84 29.31 2.78
CA THR A 11 12.24 28.35 3.72
C THR A 11 11.31 27.33 3.06
N VAL A 12 11.29 27.19 1.72
CA VAL A 12 10.29 26.33 1.04
C VAL A 12 10.87 25.00 0.51
N LEU A 13 12.17 24.76 0.60
CA LEU A 13 12.81 23.65 -0.12
C LEU A 13 13.00 22.34 0.68
N LEU A 14 12.63 22.27 1.96
CA LEU A 14 12.79 21.07 2.80
C LEU A 14 11.49 20.32 3.14
N ALA A 15 10.33 20.89 2.81
CA ALA A 15 9.03 20.27 3.10
C ALA A 15 8.45 19.44 1.94
N LEU A 16 9.02 19.51 0.75
CA LEU A 16 8.50 18.86 -0.47
C LEU A 16 8.44 17.33 -0.44
N PRO A 17 9.39 16.56 0.13
CA PRO A 17 9.34 15.10 0.05
C PRO A 17 8.28 14.47 0.96
N VAL A 18 7.90 15.11 2.07
CA VAL A 18 6.88 14.60 3.00
C VAL A 18 5.46 14.91 2.49
N ALA A 19 5.26 16.09 1.94
CA ALA A 19 3.97 16.50 1.37
C ALA A 19 3.60 15.67 0.12
N VAL A 20 4.56 15.35 -0.75
CA VAL A 20 4.35 14.51 -1.93
C VAL A 20 3.94 13.10 -1.53
N ARG A 21 4.56 12.48 -0.50
CA ARG A 21 4.15 11.15 -0.02
C ARG A 21 2.78 11.12 0.65
N ALA A 22 2.41 12.16 1.38
CA ALA A 22 1.06 12.27 1.94
C ALA A 22 0.00 12.45 0.84
N GLN A 23 0.33 13.16 -0.23
CA GLN A 23 -0.52 13.27 -1.41
C GLN A 23 -0.64 11.93 -2.15
N ASP A 24 0.47 11.22 -2.36
CA ASP A 24 0.46 9.92 -3.04
C ASP A 24 -0.37 8.88 -2.27
N SER A 25 -0.25 8.84 -0.93
CA SER A 25 -1.05 7.93 -0.10
C SER A 25 -2.54 8.29 -0.08
N ALA A 26 -2.89 9.58 -0.03
CA ALA A 26 -4.27 10.04 -0.10
C ALA A 26 -4.88 9.77 -1.49
N GLN A 27 -4.11 9.96 -2.55
CA GLN A 27 -4.53 9.68 -3.91
C GLN A 27 -4.71 8.19 -4.16
N GLN A 28 -3.85 7.35 -3.61
CA GLN A 28 -3.97 5.89 -3.65
C GLN A 28 -5.20 5.40 -2.87
N ALA A 29 -5.45 5.94 -1.69
CA ALA A 29 -6.65 5.63 -0.90
C ALA A 29 -7.94 6.06 -1.63
N ALA A 30 -7.96 7.23 -2.25
CA ALA A 30 -9.09 7.71 -3.04
C ALA A 30 -9.34 6.82 -4.29
N ALA A 31 -8.28 6.38 -4.97
CA ALA A 31 -8.37 5.46 -6.10
C ALA A 31 -8.95 4.10 -5.70
N MET A 32 -8.49 3.53 -4.58
CA MET A 32 -9.04 2.27 -4.04
C MET A 32 -10.51 2.41 -3.63
N GLN A 33 -10.88 3.52 -3.01
CA GLN A 33 -12.27 3.81 -2.66
C GLN A 33 -13.15 3.96 -3.91
N GLY A 34 -12.66 4.63 -4.94
CA GLY A 34 -13.32 4.75 -6.24
C GLY A 34 -13.54 3.38 -6.89
N MET A 35 -12.53 2.53 -6.90
CA MET A 35 -12.61 1.14 -7.42
C MET A 35 -13.66 0.31 -6.64
N MET A 36 -13.65 0.41 -5.31
CA MET A 36 -14.66 -0.28 -4.49
C MET A 36 -16.08 0.16 -4.85
N GLN A 37 -16.32 1.46 -4.97
CA GLN A 37 -17.64 1.99 -5.34
C GLN A 37 -18.06 1.57 -6.75
N GLN A 38 -17.11 1.53 -7.69
CA GLN A 38 -17.37 1.04 -9.04
C GLN A 38 -17.76 -0.43 -9.04
N ILE A 39 -17.02 -1.30 -8.34
CA ILE A 39 -17.35 -2.73 -8.22
C ILE A 39 -18.74 -2.93 -7.59
N LEU A 40 -19.06 -2.17 -6.55
CA LEU A 40 -20.37 -2.24 -5.89
C LEU A 40 -21.51 -1.82 -6.81
N ARG A 41 -21.29 -0.85 -7.70
CA ARG A 41 -22.26 -0.36 -8.66
C ARG A 41 -22.45 -1.30 -9.84
N ASP A 42 -21.34 -1.64 -10.50
CA ASP A 42 -21.35 -2.29 -11.81
C ASP A 42 -21.34 -3.82 -11.71
N ARG A 43 -20.93 -4.35 -10.53
CA ARG A 43 -20.86 -5.80 -10.23
C ARG A 43 -20.20 -6.62 -11.34
N PRO A 44 -18.98 -6.26 -11.79
CA PRO A 44 -18.35 -6.84 -12.94
C PRO A 44 -17.96 -8.30 -12.69
N PRO A 45 -18.20 -9.23 -13.65
CA PRO A 45 -17.83 -10.64 -13.50
C PRO A 45 -16.35 -10.87 -13.19
N GLN A 46 -15.48 -9.99 -13.66
CA GLN A 46 -14.04 -10.06 -13.42
C GLN A 46 -13.69 -9.88 -11.93
N ALA A 47 -14.40 -8.97 -11.23
CA ALA A 47 -14.22 -8.80 -9.79
C ALA A 47 -14.68 -10.06 -9.02
N GLU A 48 -15.78 -10.69 -9.44
CA GLU A 48 -16.24 -11.93 -8.84
C GLU A 48 -15.25 -13.08 -9.08
N MET A 49 -14.68 -13.19 -10.28
CA MET A 49 -13.64 -14.18 -10.59
C MET A 49 -12.38 -13.99 -9.76
N ALA A 50 -11.87 -12.78 -9.68
CA ALA A 50 -10.70 -12.42 -8.85
C ALA A 50 -10.95 -12.74 -7.35
N ALA A 51 -12.13 -12.38 -6.85
CA ALA A 51 -12.53 -12.68 -5.48
C ALA A 51 -12.60 -14.19 -5.21
N ARG A 52 -13.19 -14.98 -6.11
CA ARG A 52 -13.28 -16.45 -5.98
C ARG A 52 -11.90 -17.12 -6.06
N ASP A 53 -11.00 -16.61 -6.90
CA ASP A 53 -9.63 -17.11 -6.97
C ASP A 53 -8.89 -16.87 -5.65
N LEU A 54 -8.96 -15.64 -5.14
CA LEU A 54 -8.31 -15.27 -3.89
C LEU A 54 -8.93 -16.00 -2.68
N TRP A 55 -10.26 -16.19 -2.68
CA TRP A 55 -10.96 -16.98 -1.66
C TRP A 55 -10.44 -18.40 -1.57
N ARG A 56 -10.20 -19.05 -2.71
CA ARG A 56 -9.60 -20.40 -2.77
C ARG A 56 -8.16 -20.41 -2.27
N ARG A 57 -7.36 -19.38 -2.62
CA ARG A 57 -5.96 -19.23 -2.15
C ARG A 57 -5.88 -19.10 -0.64
N PHE A 58 -6.88 -18.47 -0.01
CA PHE A 58 -6.95 -18.33 1.45
C PHE A 58 -7.48 -19.61 2.14
N ALA A 59 -7.66 -20.70 1.41
CA ALA A 59 -8.20 -21.97 1.92
C ALA A 59 -9.56 -21.81 2.63
N LEU A 60 -10.37 -20.87 2.18
CA LEU A 60 -11.72 -20.64 2.69
C LEU A 60 -12.72 -21.58 2.01
N SER A 61 -13.72 -22.02 2.77
CA SER A 61 -14.79 -22.88 2.22
C SER A 61 -15.54 -22.15 1.10
N GLY A 62 -15.60 -22.76 -0.09
CA GLY A 62 -16.34 -22.20 -1.23
C GLY A 62 -17.80 -21.91 -0.93
N GLY A 63 -18.43 -22.75 -0.11
CA GLY A 63 -19.82 -22.57 0.33
C GLY A 63 -20.04 -21.35 1.22
N ALA A 64 -19.00 -20.81 1.89
CA ALA A 64 -19.16 -19.64 2.76
C ALA A 64 -19.42 -18.36 1.94
N LEU A 65 -18.79 -18.20 0.79
CA LEU A 65 -19.04 -17.06 -0.09
C LEU A 65 -20.41 -17.16 -0.76
N ASP A 66 -20.79 -18.35 -1.21
CA ASP A 66 -22.11 -18.60 -1.82
C ASP A 66 -23.24 -18.46 -0.80
N SER A 67 -23.03 -18.90 0.46
CA SER A 67 -24.00 -18.68 1.55
C SER A 67 -24.18 -17.20 1.86
N LEU A 68 -23.13 -16.39 1.72
CA LEU A 68 -23.23 -14.95 1.88
C LEU A 68 -24.13 -14.33 0.83
N ARG A 69 -24.00 -14.76 -0.43
CA ARG A 69 -24.88 -14.34 -1.53
C ARG A 69 -26.34 -14.67 -1.28
N GLY A 70 -26.62 -15.86 -0.74
CA GLY A 70 -27.99 -16.28 -0.40
C GLY A 70 -28.63 -15.51 0.77
N ARG A 71 -27.80 -14.96 1.67
CA ARG A 71 -28.29 -14.20 2.85
C ARG A 71 -28.42 -12.71 2.57
N SER A 72 -27.43 -12.11 1.94
CA SER A 72 -27.35 -10.67 1.69
C SER A 72 -26.49 -10.39 0.47
N GLU A 73 -27.14 -9.94 -0.59
CA GLU A 73 -26.45 -9.57 -1.83
C GLU A 73 -25.49 -8.38 -1.61
N GLY A 74 -25.84 -7.43 -0.73
CA GLY A 74 -24.98 -6.30 -0.39
C GLY A 74 -23.70 -6.73 0.34
N GLU A 75 -23.80 -7.64 1.32
CA GLU A 75 -22.62 -8.18 2.01
C GLU A 75 -21.74 -9.02 1.07
N TYR A 76 -22.37 -9.79 0.17
CA TYR A 76 -21.67 -10.55 -0.85
C TYR A 76 -20.82 -9.65 -1.74
N TRP A 77 -21.42 -8.60 -2.33
CA TRP A 77 -20.68 -7.69 -3.20
C TRP A 77 -19.67 -6.84 -2.43
N GLY A 78 -19.90 -6.53 -1.17
CA GLY A 78 -18.89 -5.92 -0.29
C GLY A 78 -17.66 -6.78 -0.12
N GLU A 79 -17.85 -8.10 0.12
CA GLU A 79 -16.75 -9.06 0.21
C GLU A 79 -16.04 -9.25 -1.14
N VAL A 80 -16.79 -9.34 -2.24
CA VAL A 80 -16.24 -9.44 -3.59
C VAL A 80 -15.37 -8.22 -3.91
N ALA A 81 -15.85 -7.01 -3.61
CA ALA A 81 -15.10 -5.78 -3.87
C ALA A 81 -13.80 -5.73 -3.07
N GLN A 82 -13.85 -6.09 -1.79
CA GLN A 82 -12.65 -6.14 -0.95
C GLN A 82 -11.63 -7.13 -1.47
N LEU A 83 -12.05 -8.36 -1.81
CA LEU A 83 -11.16 -9.39 -2.34
C LEU A 83 -10.60 -9.03 -3.71
N ALA A 84 -11.39 -8.40 -4.59
CA ALA A 84 -10.92 -7.94 -5.88
C ALA A 84 -9.82 -6.87 -5.74
N ILE A 85 -9.96 -5.93 -4.80
CA ILE A 85 -8.94 -4.94 -4.48
C ILE A 85 -7.68 -5.61 -3.91
N GLN A 86 -7.85 -6.56 -3.00
CA GLN A 86 -6.71 -7.32 -2.45
C GLN A 86 -5.98 -8.12 -3.53
N HIS A 87 -6.72 -8.70 -4.49
CA HIS A 87 -6.14 -9.39 -5.65
C HIS A 87 -5.29 -8.44 -6.49
N GLU A 88 -5.79 -7.24 -6.76
CA GLU A 88 -5.07 -6.20 -7.50
C GLU A 88 -3.80 -5.76 -6.75
N MET A 89 -3.89 -5.53 -5.44
CA MET A 89 -2.72 -5.22 -4.62
C MET A 89 -1.65 -6.31 -4.67
N LEU A 90 -2.05 -7.58 -4.63
CA LEU A 90 -1.14 -8.72 -4.72
C LEU A 90 -0.47 -8.82 -6.09
N SER A 91 -1.17 -8.46 -7.17
CA SER A 91 -0.62 -8.48 -8.53
C SER A 91 0.46 -7.41 -8.74
N HIS A 92 0.41 -6.32 -7.96
CA HIS A 92 1.36 -5.21 -7.99
C HIS A 92 2.42 -5.27 -6.88
N ALA A 93 2.48 -6.36 -6.13
CA ALA A 93 3.51 -6.53 -5.09
C ALA A 93 4.92 -6.48 -5.72
N PRO A 94 5.86 -5.68 -5.15
CA PRO A 94 7.17 -5.43 -5.76
C PRO A 94 8.05 -6.68 -5.91
N ASP A 95 7.82 -7.66 -5.05
CA ASP A 95 8.59 -8.91 -5.03
C ASP A 95 7.78 -10.06 -4.41
N SER A 96 8.28 -11.28 -4.58
CA SER A 96 7.61 -12.51 -4.12
C SER A 96 7.52 -12.64 -2.60
N LEU A 97 8.43 -12.00 -1.85
CA LEU A 97 8.39 -12.03 -0.38
C LEU A 97 7.24 -11.15 0.12
N ARG A 98 7.13 -9.91 -0.37
CA ARG A 98 6.01 -9.03 -0.06
C ARG A 98 4.68 -9.64 -0.48
N GLN A 99 4.64 -10.23 -1.69
CA GLN A 99 3.44 -10.92 -2.16
C GLN A 99 2.99 -12.03 -1.21
N ARG A 100 3.92 -12.86 -0.70
CA ARG A 100 3.61 -13.92 0.28
C ARG A 100 3.11 -13.35 1.61
N LEU A 101 3.77 -12.33 2.15
CA LEU A 101 3.38 -11.69 3.40
C LEU A 101 1.99 -11.04 3.29
N MET A 102 1.72 -10.31 2.21
CA MET A 102 0.42 -9.72 1.93
C MET A 102 -0.65 -10.80 1.75
N THR A 103 -0.34 -11.92 1.07
CA THR A 103 -1.26 -13.05 0.92
C THR A 103 -1.62 -13.66 2.27
N ALA A 104 -0.65 -13.86 3.16
CA ALA A 104 -0.89 -14.34 4.51
C ALA A 104 -1.79 -13.36 5.28
N MET A 105 -1.42 -12.08 5.33
CA MET A 105 -2.16 -11.03 6.03
C MET A 105 -3.62 -10.93 5.56
N PHE A 106 -3.87 -10.86 4.26
CA PHE A 106 -5.22 -10.79 3.69
C PHE A 106 -6.02 -12.08 3.92
N GLY A 107 -5.34 -13.24 3.86
CA GLY A 107 -5.96 -14.53 4.13
C GLY A 107 -6.43 -14.66 5.58
N GLU A 108 -5.65 -14.20 6.53
CA GLU A 108 -5.99 -14.21 7.95
C GLU A 108 -7.11 -13.23 8.27
N GLU A 109 -7.10 -12.05 7.64
CA GLU A 109 -8.20 -11.09 7.73
C GLU A 109 -9.51 -11.67 7.18
N ALA A 110 -9.48 -12.32 6.03
CA ALA A 110 -10.65 -12.97 5.44
C ALA A 110 -11.18 -14.10 6.32
N GLN A 111 -10.28 -14.93 6.91
CA GLN A 111 -10.65 -15.97 7.87
C GLN A 111 -11.28 -15.38 9.14
N ALA A 112 -10.74 -14.29 9.65
CA ALA A 112 -11.31 -13.59 10.81
C ALA A 112 -12.73 -13.07 10.53
N ARG A 113 -12.98 -12.51 9.34
CA ARG A 113 -14.33 -12.09 8.93
C ARG A 113 -15.31 -13.26 8.84
N VAL A 114 -14.88 -14.40 8.33
CA VAL A 114 -15.71 -15.63 8.29
C VAL A 114 -16.05 -16.08 9.72
N LEU A 115 -15.07 -16.14 10.61
CA LEU A 115 -15.29 -16.50 12.02
C LEU A 115 -16.22 -15.53 12.72
N GLN A 116 -16.08 -14.23 12.49
CA GLN A 116 -16.96 -13.21 13.07
C GLN A 116 -18.42 -13.42 12.63
N ARG A 117 -18.64 -13.78 11.38
CA ARG A 117 -20.00 -14.08 10.87
C ARG A 117 -20.57 -15.37 11.48
N THR A 118 -19.72 -16.39 11.68
CA THR A 118 -20.12 -17.64 12.37
C THR A 118 -20.52 -17.36 13.81
N TYR A 119 -19.73 -16.57 14.54
CA TYR A 119 -20.05 -16.17 15.91
C TYR A 119 -21.36 -15.37 16.02
N ARG A 120 -21.63 -14.46 15.10
CA ARG A 120 -22.91 -13.72 15.04
C ARG A 120 -24.12 -14.64 14.84
N ALA A 121 -23.93 -15.75 14.13
CA ALA A 121 -24.96 -16.75 13.92
C ALA A 121 -25.16 -17.69 15.14
N ASP A 122 -24.08 -17.97 15.88
CA ASP A 122 -24.10 -18.86 17.06
C ASP A 122 -23.05 -18.43 18.10
N SER A 123 -23.51 -17.77 19.15
CA SER A 123 -22.67 -17.30 20.25
C SER A 123 -22.22 -18.41 21.22
N SER A 124 -22.76 -19.64 21.12
CA SER A 124 -22.36 -20.76 21.99
C SER A 124 -20.89 -21.17 21.77
N THR A 125 -20.30 -20.77 20.65
CA THR A 125 -18.93 -21.10 20.24
C THR A 125 -17.90 -20.05 20.66
N GLU A 126 -18.25 -19.10 21.54
CA GLU A 126 -17.42 -17.92 21.87
C GLU A 126 -15.97 -18.27 22.20
N ARG A 127 -15.73 -19.24 23.07
CA ARG A 127 -14.35 -19.61 23.49
C ARG A 127 -13.51 -20.08 22.30
N ALA A 128 -14.03 -21.01 21.52
CA ALA A 128 -13.33 -21.54 20.35
C ALA A 128 -13.07 -20.47 19.28
N VAL A 129 -14.03 -19.56 19.08
CA VAL A 129 -13.88 -18.43 18.16
C VAL A 129 -12.84 -17.45 18.67
N ARG A 130 -12.82 -17.14 19.97
CA ARG A 130 -11.83 -16.27 20.60
C ARG A 130 -10.41 -16.81 20.42
N ASP A 131 -10.17 -18.07 20.76
CA ASP A 131 -8.86 -18.70 20.64
C ASP A 131 -8.37 -18.67 19.17
N ARG A 132 -9.26 -18.96 18.24
CA ARG A 132 -8.93 -18.96 16.82
C ARG A 132 -8.69 -17.54 16.26
N LEU A 133 -9.47 -16.56 16.68
CA LEU A 133 -9.25 -15.14 16.32
C LEU A 133 -7.93 -14.63 16.87
N THR A 134 -7.59 -14.97 18.12
CA THR A 134 -6.30 -14.60 18.71
C THR A 134 -5.14 -15.12 17.86
N ALA A 135 -5.17 -16.41 17.48
CA ALA A 135 -4.13 -17.01 16.66
C ALA A 135 -4.06 -16.41 15.24
N LEU A 136 -5.21 -16.01 14.65
CA LEU A 136 -5.25 -15.35 13.34
C LEU A 136 -4.66 -13.95 13.42
N LEU A 137 -5.04 -13.17 14.43
CA LEU A 137 -4.56 -11.80 14.62
C LEU A 137 -3.06 -11.75 14.94
N ASP A 138 -2.56 -12.70 15.75
CA ASP A 138 -1.13 -12.80 16.04
C ASP A 138 -0.30 -13.01 14.76
N ARG A 139 -0.73 -13.90 13.87
CA ARG A 139 -0.07 -14.10 12.58
C ARG A 139 -0.23 -12.91 11.65
N HIS A 140 -1.41 -12.28 11.62
CA HIS A 140 -1.67 -11.07 10.84
C HIS A 140 -0.69 -9.95 11.21
N PHE A 141 -0.57 -9.64 12.51
CA PHE A 141 0.39 -8.64 12.98
C PHE A 141 1.83 -9.04 12.72
N GLY A 142 2.20 -10.32 12.85
CA GLY A 142 3.53 -10.79 12.48
C GLY A 142 3.88 -10.58 11.00
N ALA A 143 2.91 -10.78 10.10
CA ALA A 143 3.08 -10.48 8.68
C ALA A 143 3.16 -8.97 8.41
N GLU A 144 2.33 -8.16 9.07
CA GLU A 144 2.35 -6.70 9.00
C GLU A 144 3.69 -6.13 9.47
N ASP A 145 4.19 -6.58 10.62
CA ASP A 145 5.49 -6.16 11.14
C ASP A 145 6.63 -6.52 10.19
N SER A 146 6.57 -7.70 9.57
CA SER A 146 7.54 -8.13 8.57
C SER A 146 7.51 -7.24 7.32
N LEU A 147 6.33 -6.86 6.83
CA LEU A 147 6.18 -5.91 5.72
C LEU A 147 6.74 -4.54 6.09
N ARG A 148 6.43 -4.04 7.28
CA ARG A 148 6.94 -2.76 7.78
C ARG A 148 8.46 -2.75 7.92
N ALA A 149 9.05 -3.86 8.38
CA ALA A 149 10.52 -4.01 8.43
C ALA A 149 11.16 -3.93 7.03
N LEU A 150 10.53 -4.54 6.01
CA LEU A 150 11.00 -4.44 4.62
C LEU A 150 10.89 -3.01 4.08
N GLU A 151 9.82 -2.28 4.41
CA GLU A 151 9.67 -0.87 4.01
C GLU A 151 10.74 0.02 4.65
N ILE A 152 11.03 -0.18 5.93
CA ILE A 152 12.09 0.54 6.65
C ILE A 152 13.44 0.27 5.97
N ALA A 153 13.78 -0.99 5.69
CA ALA A 153 15.02 -1.35 5.02
C ALA A 153 15.15 -0.72 3.62
N ASP A 154 14.03 -0.59 2.88
CA ASP A 154 14.02 0.10 1.58
C ASP A 154 14.30 1.60 1.71
N VAL A 155 13.71 2.24 2.72
CA VAL A 155 13.94 3.68 3.01
C VAL A 155 15.40 3.91 3.40
N GLU A 156 15.97 3.06 4.26
CA GLU A 156 17.38 3.14 4.67
C GLU A 156 18.34 2.98 3.50
N ARG A 157 18.07 2.03 2.60
CA ARG A 157 18.87 1.84 1.37
C ARG A 157 18.82 3.09 0.48
N ARG A 158 17.64 3.67 0.24
CA ARG A 158 17.48 4.89 -0.55
C ARG A 158 18.20 6.07 0.11
N LEU A 159 18.09 6.21 1.42
CA LEU A 159 18.77 7.27 2.16
C LEU A 159 20.29 7.15 2.05
N SER A 160 20.82 5.93 2.15
CA SER A 160 22.24 5.64 1.98
C SER A 160 22.72 6.02 0.58
N GLN A 161 21.95 5.69 -0.45
CA GLN A 161 22.27 6.05 -1.83
C GLN A 161 22.30 7.57 -2.03
N VAL A 162 21.28 8.28 -1.53
CA VAL A 162 21.22 9.76 -1.61
C VAL A 162 22.41 10.42 -0.90
N ARG A 163 22.84 9.86 0.25
CA ARG A 163 24.04 10.34 0.96
C ARG A 163 25.32 10.13 0.13
N LEU A 164 25.49 8.96 -0.47
CA LEU A 164 26.62 8.67 -1.34
C LEU A 164 26.67 9.61 -2.55
N ASP A 165 25.54 9.84 -3.19
CA ASP A 165 25.44 10.76 -4.33
C ASP A 165 25.77 12.21 -3.93
N ALA A 166 25.29 12.66 -2.76
CA ALA A 166 25.59 13.98 -2.22
C ALA A 166 27.10 14.14 -1.90
N ASP A 167 27.72 13.10 -1.34
CA ASP A 167 29.16 13.09 -1.05
C ASP A 167 29.99 13.10 -2.33
N GLN A 168 29.60 12.35 -3.35
CA GLN A 168 30.25 12.34 -4.64
C GLN A 168 30.13 13.70 -5.33
N ARG A 169 28.96 14.33 -5.32
CA ARG A 169 28.79 15.71 -5.84
C ARG A 169 29.66 16.71 -5.12
N ARG A 170 29.77 16.62 -3.77
CA ARG A 170 30.64 17.51 -2.99
C ARG A 170 32.12 17.35 -3.39
N ARG A 171 32.59 16.13 -3.56
CA ARG A 171 33.96 15.83 -4.00
C ARG A 171 34.24 16.35 -5.41
N ASN A 172 33.29 16.22 -6.31
CA ASN A 172 33.46 16.59 -7.73
C ASN A 172 32.99 18.03 -8.01
N ARG A 173 32.66 18.82 -7.00
CA ARG A 173 32.05 20.16 -7.17
C ARG A 173 32.89 21.08 -8.09
N ALA A 174 34.20 21.11 -7.92
CA ALA A 174 35.09 21.98 -8.71
C ALA A 174 35.08 21.60 -10.19
N GLU A 175 35.02 20.33 -10.51
CA GLU A 175 34.92 19.82 -11.87
C GLU A 175 33.57 20.10 -12.49
N LEU A 176 32.47 19.86 -11.76
CA LEU A 176 31.11 20.17 -12.21
C LEU A 176 30.94 21.66 -12.51
N VAL A 177 31.49 22.55 -11.66
CA VAL A 177 31.47 23.99 -11.91
C VAL A 177 32.21 24.34 -13.18
N ARG A 178 33.40 23.81 -13.44
CA ARG A 178 34.14 24.02 -14.68
C ARG A 178 33.33 23.58 -15.90
N GLN A 179 32.80 22.38 -15.88
CA GLN A 179 31.97 21.85 -16.98
C GLN A 179 30.74 22.70 -17.27
N MET A 180 30.03 23.16 -16.22
CA MET A 180 28.87 24.06 -16.38
C MET A 180 29.27 25.42 -16.97
N VAL A 181 30.38 26.00 -16.52
CA VAL A 181 30.89 27.27 -17.08
C VAL A 181 31.22 27.10 -18.58
N ASP A 182 31.94 26.03 -18.93
CA ASP A 182 32.26 25.74 -20.33
C ASP A 182 31.02 25.50 -21.18
N GLN A 183 30.00 24.86 -20.64
CA GLN A 183 28.72 24.66 -21.33
C GLN A 183 27.99 25.98 -21.59
N VAL A 184 27.91 26.85 -20.58
CA VAL A 184 27.28 28.17 -20.70
C VAL A 184 28.04 29.05 -21.71
N LEU A 185 29.37 29.06 -21.68
CA LEU A 185 30.18 29.83 -22.64
C LEU A 185 30.04 29.32 -24.08
N ARG A 186 29.91 27.98 -24.26
CA ARG A 186 29.65 27.42 -25.58
C ARG A 186 28.28 27.77 -26.12
N ALA A 187 27.25 27.78 -25.28
CA ALA A 187 25.90 28.14 -25.65
C ALA A 187 25.73 29.64 -25.97
N ALA A 188 26.61 30.50 -25.42
CA ALA A 188 26.60 31.93 -25.64
C ALA A 188 27.43 32.38 -26.86
N ARG A 189 28.10 31.47 -27.58
CA ARG A 189 28.78 31.80 -28.83
C ARG A 189 27.77 31.86 -29.97
N PRO A 190 27.76 32.93 -30.75
CA PRO A 190 26.87 33.07 -31.90
C PRO A 190 27.14 32.02 -32.98
#